data_ec890eb41bb3e2cab2184b1f9620bf8e
#
_entry.id   ec890eb41bb3e2cab2184b1f9620bf8e
#
_cell.length_a   1.000
_cell.length_b   1.000
_cell.length_c   1.000
_cell.angle_alpha   90.00
_cell.angle_beta   90.00
_cell.angle_gamma   90.00
#
_symmetry.space_group_name_H-M   'P 1'
#
loop_
_entity.id
_entity.type
_entity.pdbx_description
1 polymer ?
#
loop_
_entity_poly.entity_id
_entity_poly.type
_entity_poly.pdbx_seq_one_letter_code
_entity_poly.pdbx_strand_id
1 'polypeptide(L)'
;MMSDKKRLFVLDAYALIFRAYYALMRNPRFSSGGIDTSAVFGFVNILQDLLKRETPTHIAVCFDPGGKTFRHEEYELYKANRDETPEGIRVAVPYIKRILEAYRIPVFVKEGYEADDVIGSLSKIACQHGFETYMVTGDKDFGQLVNLSLIHISEPTRP
;
A
#
# COMPACT_ATOMS: atom_id res chain seq x y z
N MET A 1 -19.78 17.19 -20.91
CA MET A 1 -18.35 17.24 -20.55
C MET A 1 -18.14 16.56 -19.22
N MET A 2 -17.36 15.50 -19.23
CA MET A 2 -16.92 14.90 -17.98
C MET A 2 -16.01 15.90 -17.27
N SER A 3 -16.38 16.26 -16.06
CA SER A 3 -15.52 17.02 -15.18
C SER A 3 -14.23 16.24 -14.97
N ASP A 4 -13.08 16.84 -15.28
CA ASP A 4 -11.76 16.28 -15.00
C ASP A 4 -11.52 16.28 -13.49
N LYS A 5 -12.28 15.47 -12.78
CA LYS A 5 -12.05 15.29 -11.36
C LYS A 5 -10.70 14.65 -11.13
N LYS A 6 -9.86 15.29 -10.34
CA LYS A 6 -8.60 14.74 -9.91
C LYS A 6 -8.87 13.61 -8.91
N ARG A 7 -8.41 12.43 -9.24
CA ARG A 7 -8.59 11.23 -8.43
C ARG A 7 -7.24 10.72 -7.98
N LEU A 8 -7.01 10.77 -6.68
CA LEU A 8 -5.77 10.27 -6.07
C LEU A 8 -6.03 8.91 -5.43
N PHE A 9 -5.24 7.92 -5.82
CA PHE A 9 -5.21 6.62 -5.19
C PHE A 9 -3.97 6.51 -4.31
N VAL A 10 -4.17 6.27 -3.03
CA VAL A 10 -3.08 6.12 -2.06
C VAL A 10 -3.05 4.68 -1.58
N LEU A 11 -1.94 3.99 -1.87
CA LEU A 11 -1.78 2.58 -1.58
C LEU A 11 -0.99 2.38 -0.29
N ASP A 12 -1.50 1.50 0.57
CA ASP A 12 -0.76 0.98 1.72
C ASP A 12 0.11 -0.19 1.24
N ALA A 13 1.41 0.07 1.07
CA ALA A 13 2.32 -0.88 0.46
C ALA A 13 2.38 -2.22 1.21
N TYR A 14 2.65 -2.19 2.50
CA TYR A 14 2.82 -3.43 3.27
C TYR A 14 1.53 -4.24 3.35
N ALA A 15 0.38 -3.59 3.48
CA ALA A 15 -0.91 -4.29 3.47
C ALA A 15 -1.10 -5.08 2.17
N LEU A 16 -0.75 -4.47 1.03
CA LEU A 16 -0.86 -5.13 -0.28
C LEU A 16 0.22 -6.19 -0.48
N ILE A 17 1.44 -5.93 -0.02
CA ILE A 17 2.57 -6.88 -0.11
C ILE A 17 2.27 -8.14 0.72
N PHE A 18 1.84 -7.98 1.96
CA PHE A 18 1.46 -9.12 2.81
C PHE A 18 0.34 -9.92 2.19
N ARG A 19 -0.68 -9.25 1.67
CA ARG A 19 -1.78 -9.91 0.98
C ARG A 19 -1.31 -10.70 -0.24
N ALA A 20 -0.47 -10.11 -1.06
CA ALA A 20 0.09 -10.76 -2.23
C ALA A 20 0.92 -12.00 -1.86
N TYR A 21 1.75 -11.87 -0.84
CA TYR A 21 2.58 -12.97 -0.34
C TYR A 21 1.74 -14.15 0.15
N TYR A 22 0.76 -13.89 1.02
CA TYR A 22 -0.07 -14.95 1.57
C TYR A 22 -1.02 -15.56 0.53
N ALA A 23 -1.46 -14.80 -0.46
CA ALA A 23 -2.30 -15.33 -1.54
C ALA A 23 -1.57 -16.38 -2.38
N LEU A 24 -0.25 -16.27 -2.51
CA LEU A 24 0.57 -17.20 -3.28
C LEU A 24 1.34 -18.21 -2.41
N MET A 25 1.08 -18.24 -1.11
CA MET A 25 1.81 -19.08 -0.16
C MET A 25 1.73 -20.57 -0.49
N ARG A 26 0.61 -21.04 -1.04
CA ARG A 26 0.40 -22.45 -1.42
C ARG A 26 1.03 -22.81 -2.76
N ASN A 27 1.30 -21.82 -3.59
CA ASN A 27 1.90 -22.00 -4.91
C ASN A 27 2.90 -20.86 -5.16
N PRO A 28 4.00 -20.82 -4.42
CA PRO A 28 4.94 -19.73 -4.49
C PRO A 28 5.64 -19.64 -5.84
N ARG A 29 6.03 -18.43 -6.21
CA ARG A 29 6.76 -18.13 -7.44
C ARG A 29 8.22 -17.88 -7.10
N PHE A 30 9.09 -18.49 -7.88
CA PHE A 30 10.54 -18.33 -7.74
C PHE A 30 11.15 -17.89 -9.05
N SER A 31 12.18 -17.06 -8.96
CA SER A 31 13.01 -16.73 -10.12
C SER A 31 13.88 -17.95 -10.50
N SER A 32 14.49 -17.90 -11.69
CA SER A 32 15.45 -18.91 -12.11
C SER A 32 16.66 -19.03 -11.15
N GLY A 33 16.96 -17.95 -10.42
CA GLY A 33 18.02 -17.92 -9.40
C GLY A 33 17.57 -18.35 -8.02
N GLY A 34 16.32 -18.81 -7.84
CA GLY A 34 15.81 -19.33 -6.55
C GLY A 34 15.29 -18.26 -5.59
N ILE A 35 15.12 -17.02 -6.04
CA ILE A 35 14.55 -15.93 -5.22
C ILE A 35 13.03 -16.07 -5.19
N ASP A 36 12.44 -16.00 -4.02
CA ASP A 36 10.97 -15.96 -3.87
C ASP A 36 10.44 -14.63 -4.42
N THR A 37 9.73 -14.70 -5.54
CA THR A 37 9.14 -13.55 -6.23
C THR A 37 7.63 -13.46 -6.04
N SER A 38 7.06 -14.25 -5.14
CA SER A 38 5.61 -14.31 -4.92
C SER A 38 5.01 -12.96 -4.57
N ALA A 39 5.59 -12.27 -3.60
CA ALA A 39 5.10 -10.96 -3.16
C ALA A 39 5.24 -9.90 -4.25
N VAL A 40 6.36 -9.90 -4.99
CA VAL A 40 6.58 -9.00 -6.13
C VAL A 40 5.55 -9.24 -7.21
N PHE A 41 5.37 -10.49 -7.61
CA PHE A 41 4.42 -10.90 -8.64
C PHE A 41 2.98 -10.49 -8.27
N GLY A 42 2.57 -10.82 -7.06
CA GLY A 42 1.22 -10.49 -6.58
C GLY A 42 0.98 -8.99 -6.46
N PHE A 43 1.96 -8.25 -5.94
CA PHE A 43 1.88 -6.79 -5.83
C PHE A 43 1.75 -6.12 -7.20
N VAL A 44 2.58 -6.53 -8.17
CA VAL A 44 2.53 -5.99 -9.54
C VAL A 44 1.19 -6.28 -10.19
N ASN A 45 0.65 -7.48 -10.01
CA ASN A 45 -0.68 -7.81 -10.54
C ASN A 45 -1.77 -6.93 -9.94
N ILE A 46 -1.74 -6.69 -8.63
CA ILE A 46 -2.65 -5.78 -7.96
C ILE A 46 -2.53 -4.36 -8.53
N LEU A 47 -1.31 -3.87 -8.66
CA LEU A 47 -1.03 -2.54 -9.21
C LEU A 47 -1.54 -2.39 -10.64
N GLN A 48 -1.21 -3.33 -11.51
CA GLN A 48 -1.63 -3.28 -12.91
C GLN A 48 -3.14 -3.36 -13.06
N ASP A 49 -3.79 -4.20 -12.26
CA ASP A 49 -5.24 -4.32 -12.26
C ASP A 49 -5.91 -3.02 -11.80
N LEU A 50 -5.37 -2.40 -10.75
CA LEU A 50 -5.84 -1.11 -10.27
C LEU A 50 -5.71 -0.02 -11.35
N LEU A 51 -4.55 0.07 -11.99
CA LEU A 51 -4.29 1.06 -13.04
C LEU A 51 -5.24 0.90 -14.22
N LYS A 52 -5.57 -0.33 -14.59
CA LYS A 52 -6.48 -0.62 -15.71
C LYS A 52 -7.93 -0.34 -15.38
N ARG A 53 -8.39 -0.76 -14.20
CA ARG A 53 -9.80 -0.66 -13.82
C ARG A 53 -10.20 0.72 -13.34
N GLU A 54 -9.35 1.34 -12.52
CA GLU A 54 -9.69 2.61 -11.87
C GLU A 54 -9.18 3.83 -12.63
N THR A 55 -8.19 3.65 -13.50
CA THR A 55 -7.61 4.75 -14.30
C THR A 55 -7.36 6.02 -13.45
N PRO A 56 -6.56 5.93 -12.38
CA PRO A 56 -6.33 7.08 -11.51
C PRO A 56 -5.65 8.23 -12.25
N THR A 57 -5.97 9.46 -11.88
CA THR A 57 -5.22 10.63 -12.38
C THR A 57 -3.93 10.82 -11.61
N HIS A 58 -3.92 10.41 -10.34
CA HIS A 58 -2.76 10.47 -9.45
C HIS A 58 -2.71 9.21 -8.60
N ILE A 59 -1.51 8.74 -8.31
CA ILE A 59 -1.28 7.56 -7.49
C ILE A 59 -0.06 7.78 -6.62
N ALA A 60 -0.10 7.29 -5.40
CA ALA A 60 1.00 7.32 -4.46
C ALA A 60 1.02 6.03 -3.65
N VAL A 61 2.20 5.62 -3.24
CA VAL A 61 2.38 4.41 -2.42
C VAL A 61 3.10 4.80 -1.13
N CYS A 62 2.55 4.40 0.00
CA CYS A 62 3.11 4.68 1.31
C CYS A 62 3.66 3.41 1.95
N PHE A 63 4.89 3.52 2.45
CA PHE A 63 5.56 2.44 3.18
C PHE A 63 5.74 2.82 4.64
N ASP A 64 5.66 1.84 5.52
CA ASP A 64 6.14 2.00 6.88
C ASP A 64 7.67 2.13 6.86
N PRO A 65 8.25 2.99 7.71
CA PRO A 65 9.70 3.08 7.84
C PRO A 65 10.25 1.85 8.57
N GLY A 66 11.51 1.53 8.34
CA GLY A 66 12.24 0.60 9.19
C GLY A 66 12.51 1.25 10.56
N GLY A 67 12.20 0.57 11.65
CA GLY A 67 12.44 1.07 12.99
C GLY A 67 11.19 1.44 13.77
N LYS A 68 11.38 2.13 14.89
CA LYS A 68 10.28 2.51 15.78
C LYS A 68 9.53 3.73 15.27
N THR A 69 8.21 3.69 15.33
CA THR A 69 7.35 4.84 15.08
C THR A 69 7.04 5.55 16.39
N PHE A 70 6.42 6.74 16.33
CA PHE A 70 6.02 7.45 17.55
C PHE A 70 5.08 6.62 18.44
N ARG A 71 4.26 5.72 17.86
CA ARG A 71 3.40 4.83 18.63
C ARG A 71 4.21 3.80 19.41
N HIS A 72 5.34 3.33 18.87
CA HIS A 72 6.25 2.46 19.61
C HIS A 72 6.95 3.18 20.75
N GLU A 73 7.22 4.47 20.60
CA GLU A 73 7.84 5.29 21.65
C GLU A 73 6.86 5.58 22.79
N GLU A 74 5.59 5.82 22.47
CA GLU A 74 4.55 6.09 23.47
C GLU A 74 4.02 4.83 24.15
N TYR A 75 3.98 3.72 23.44
CA TYR A 75 3.42 2.45 23.91
C TYR A 75 4.37 1.30 23.63
N GLU A 76 5.15 0.93 24.66
CA GLU A 76 6.13 -0.17 24.55
C GLU A 76 5.49 -1.51 24.10
N LEU A 77 4.22 -1.72 24.42
CA LEU A 77 3.48 -2.94 24.05
C LEU A 77 2.85 -2.87 22.65
N TYR A 78 2.96 -1.73 21.98
CA TYR A 78 2.38 -1.59 20.63
C TYR A 78 3.09 -2.51 19.63
N LYS A 79 2.34 -3.42 19.05
CA LYS A 79 2.86 -4.44 18.11
C LYS A 79 3.92 -5.40 18.70
N ALA A 80 4.10 -5.44 20.03
CA ALA A 80 5.09 -6.33 20.65
C ALA A 80 4.89 -7.82 20.33
N ASN A 81 3.65 -8.23 20.07
CA ASN A 81 3.28 -9.62 19.76
C ASN A 81 3.12 -9.90 18.26
N ARG A 82 3.54 -8.99 17.39
CA ARG A 82 3.52 -9.27 15.95
C ARG A 82 4.68 -10.17 15.57
N ASP A 83 4.38 -11.20 14.80
CA ASP A 83 5.40 -12.07 14.22
C ASP A 83 6.38 -11.25 13.37
N GLU A 84 7.62 -11.73 13.29
CA GLU A 84 8.60 -11.12 12.40
C GLU A 84 8.10 -11.14 10.96
N THR A 85 8.49 -10.11 10.20
CA THR A 85 8.17 -10.05 8.77
C THR A 85 8.81 -11.23 8.05
N PRO A 86 8.04 -12.02 7.28
CA PRO A 86 8.59 -13.12 6.51
C PRO A 86 9.73 -12.67 5.60
N GLU A 87 10.75 -13.52 5.45
CA GLU A 87 11.91 -13.24 4.61
C GLU A 87 11.51 -12.93 3.16
N GLY A 88 10.55 -13.67 2.62
CA GLY A 88 10.03 -13.43 1.26
C GLY A 88 9.50 -12.01 1.06
N ILE A 89 8.92 -11.42 2.09
CA ILE A 89 8.46 -10.02 2.06
C ILE A 89 9.65 -9.07 2.16
N ARG A 90 10.59 -9.34 3.07
CA ARG A 90 11.80 -8.50 3.21
C ARG A 90 12.61 -8.44 1.92
N VAL A 91 12.74 -9.55 1.24
CA VAL A 91 13.42 -9.65 -0.06
C VAL A 91 12.65 -8.89 -1.15
N ALA A 92 11.33 -8.96 -1.13
CA ALA A 92 10.47 -8.35 -2.14
C ALA A 92 10.46 -6.82 -2.08
N VAL A 93 10.54 -6.22 -0.90
CA VAL A 93 10.39 -4.77 -0.71
C VAL A 93 11.33 -3.94 -1.58
N PRO A 94 12.65 -4.20 -1.62
CA PRO A 94 13.56 -3.45 -2.51
C PRO A 94 13.19 -3.55 -3.99
N TYR A 95 12.76 -4.73 -4.45
CA TYR A 95 12.34 -4.93 -5.83
C TYR A 95 11.06 -4.15 -6.14
N ILE A 96 10.10 -4.18 -5.23
CA ILE A 96 8.84 -3.44 -5.38
C ILE A 96 9.11 -1.94 -5.46
N LYS A 97 9.99 -1.40 -4.62
CA LYS A 97 10.38 0.03 -4.66
C LYS A 97 11.02 0.38 -6.01
N ARG A 98 11.88 -0.47 -6.54
CA ARG A 98 12.48 -0.27 -7.86
C ARG A 98 11.44 -0.30 -8.99
N ILE A 99 10.46 -1.20 -8.90
CA ILE A 99 9.36 -1.29 -9.86
C ILE A 99 8.51 -0.02 -9.81
N LEU A 100 8.17 0.48 -8.62
CA LEU A 100 7.42 1.72 -8.46
C LEU A 100 8.17 2.91 -9.05
N GLU A 101 9.48 2.98 -8.84
CA GLU A 101 10.34 4.00 -9.46
C GLU A 101 10.29 3.94 -10.98
N ALA A 102 10.36 2.72 -11.55
CA ALA A 102 10.27 2.50 -12.99
C ALA A 102 8.91 2.92 -13.56
N TYR A 103 7.83 2.73 -12.81
CA TYR A 103 6.50 3.23 -13.14
C TYR A 103 6.35 4.75 -12.92
N ARG A 104 7.32 5.40 -12.32
CA ARG A 104 7.28 6.80 -11.90
C ARG A 104 6.15 7.09 -10.90
N ILE A 105 5.90 6.13 -10.03
CA ILE A 105 4.91 6.26 -8.96
C ILE A 105 5.62 6.78 -7.71
N PRO A 106 5.17 7.92 -7.14
CA PRO A 106 5.75 8.45 -5.91
C PRO A 106 5.63 7.47 -4.74
N VAL A 107 6.72 7.32 -4.01
CA VAL A 107 6.78 6.51 -2.78
C VAL A 107 7.02 7.44 -1.61
N PHE A 108 6.18 7.32 -0.60
CA PHE A 108 6.27 8.11 0.62
C PHE A 108 6.65 7.23 1.81
N VAL A 109 7.70 7.61 2.49
CA VAL A 109 8.16 7.00 3.74
C VAL A 109 8.53 8.14 4.67
N LYS A 110 8.02 8.12 5.89
CA LYS A 110 8.38 9.13 6.88
C LYS A 110 8.83 8.48 8.18
N GLU A 111 10.06 8.74 8.57
CA GLU A 111 10.59 8.24 9.83
C GLU A 111 9.74 8.67 11.02
N GLY A 112 9.53 7.76 11.96
CA GLY A 112 8.74 8.00 13.16
C GLY A 112 7.23 7.84 12.97
N TYR A 113 6.74 7.68 11.73
CA TYR A 113 5.31 7.56 11.43
C TYR A 113 5.00 6.30 10.63
N GLU A 114 3.86 5.70 10.90
CA GLU A 114 3.38 4.57 10.11
C GLU A 114 2.79 5.03 8.77
N ALA A 115 2.66 4.09 7.83
CA ALA A 115 2.05 4.37 6.53
C ALA A 115 0.64 4.95 6.69
N ASP A 116 -0.15 4.46 7.63
CA ASP A 116 -1.50 4.95 7.90
C ASP A 116 -1.53 6.45 8.24
N ASP A 117 -0.55 6.92 8.99
CA ASP A 117 -0.44 8.34 9.35
C ASP A 117 -0.13 9.19 8.12
N VAL A 118 0.76 8.70 7.28
CA VAL A 118 1.14 9.37 6.02
C VAL A 118 -0.04 9.38 5.06
N ILE A 119 -0.74 8.26 4.92
CA ILE A 119 -1.95 8.15 4.09
C ILE A 119 -3.02 9.13 4.55
N GLY A 120 -3.27 9.20 5.85
CA GLY A 120 -4.25 10.12 6.42
C GLY A 120 -3.90 11.57 6.15
N SER A 121 -2.65 11.96 6.35
CA SER A 121 -2.16 13.32 6.10
C SER A 121 -2.23 13.67 4.62
N LEU A 122 -1.76 12.79 3.75
CA LEU A 122 -1.78 12.99 2.30
C LEU A 122 -3.20 13.11 1.77
N SER A 123 -4.10 12.26 2.25
CA SER A 123 -5.51 12.28 1.87
C SER A 123 -6.19 13.60 2.27
N LYS A 124 -5.90 14.09 3.47
CA LYS A 124 -6.42 15.36 3.96
C LYS A 124 -5.95 16.53 3.08
N ILE A 125 -4.65 16.58 2.78
CA ILE A 125 -4.08 17.62 1.93
C ILE A 125 -4.69 17.56 0.52
N ALA A 126 -4.81 16.36 -0.05
CA ALA A 126 -5.38 16.18 -1.37
C ALA A 126 -6.85 16.63 -1.43
N CYS A 127 -7.65 16.29 -0.42
CA CYS A 127 -9.04 16.76 -0.33
C CYS A 127 -9.14 18.27 -0.29
N GLN A 128 -8.24 18.94 0.43
CA GLN A 128 -8.18 20.42 0.48
C GLN A 128 -7.87 21.04 -0.89
N HIS A 129 -7.22 20.29 -1.77
CA HIS A 129 -6.89 20.72 -3.14
C HIS A 129 -7.87 20.20 -4.20
N GLY A 130 -9.04 19.72 -3.78
CA GLY A 130 -10.12 19.32 -4.67
C GLY A 130 -9.98 17.91 -5.27
N PHE A 131 -9.12 17.07 -4.71
CA PHE A 131 -9.02 15.69 -5.13
C PHE A 131 -10.09 14.80 -4.50
N GLU A 132 -10.61 13.87 -5.28
CA GLU A 132 -11.24 12.69 -4.72
C GLU A 132 -10.13 11.70 -4.34
N THR A 133 -10.11 11.27 -3.10
CA THR A 133 -9.06 10.40 -2.59
C THR A 133 -9.60 9.01 -2.27
N TYR A 134 -8.88 8.00 -2.73
CA TYR A 134 -9.20 6.60 -2.52
C TYR A 134 -8.03 5.94 -1.82
N MET A 135 -8.29 5.34 -0.67
CA MET A 135 -7.29 4.54 0.04
C MET A 135 -7.42 3.08 -0.41
N VAL A 136 -6.31 2.49 -0.84
CA VAL A 136 -6.25 1.10 -1.26
C VAL A 136 -5.44 0.33 -0.24
N THR A 137 -6.09 -0.60 0.43
CA THR A 137 -5.49 -1.43 1.47
C THR A 137 -5.94 -2.88 1.32
N GLY A 138 -5.19 -3.79 1.92
CA GLY A 138 -5.59 -5.18 2.03
C GLY A 138 -6.53 -5.37 3.21
N ASP A 139 -7.77 -5.75 2.97
CA ASP A 139 -8.70 -6.08 4.05
C ASP A 139 -8.57 -7.56 4.43
N LYS A 140 -8.27 -7.80 5.71
CA LYS A 140 -8.13 -9.15 6.25
C LYS A 140 -9.49 -9.85 6.42
N ASP A 141 -10.56 -9.10 6.54
CA ASP A 141 -11.89 -9.64 6.82
C ASP A 141 -12.58 -10.24 5.58
N PHE A 142 -12.11 -9.90 4.40
CA PHE A 142 -12.59 -10.47 3.14
C PHE A 142 -11.81 -11.71 2.68
N GLY A 143 -11.28 -12.41 3.54
CA GLY A 143 -10.54 -13.65 3.71
C GLY A 143 -10.21 -14.57 2.54
N GLN A 144 -10.78 -14.58 1.38
CA GLN A 144 -10.54 -15.65 0.41
C GLN A 144 -10.16 -15.23 -1.00
N LEU A 145 -10.34 -13.99 -1.34
CA LEU A 145 -10.04 -13.50 -2.67
C LEU A 145 -9.19 -12.24 -2.59
N VAL A 146 -8.35 -12.04 -3.57
CA VAL A 146 -7.52 -10.84 -3.71
C VAL A 146 -8.43 -9.66 -4.02
N ASN A 147 -9.32 -9.33 -3.10
CA ASN A 147 -10.19 -8.18 -3.20
C ASN A 147 -9.54 -7.00 -2.48
N LEU A 148 -9.30 -5.96 -3.22
CA LEU A 148 -8.85 -4.70 -2.66
C LEU A 148 -10.01 -4.01 -1.96
N SER A 149 -9.80 -3.61 -0.73
CA SER A 149 -10.73 -2.69 -0.07
C SER A 149 -10.40 -1.29 -0.54
N LEU A 150 -11.31 -0.71 -1.28
CA LEU A 150 -11.20 0.65 -1.75
C LEU A 150 -12.05 1.54 -0.86
N ILE A 151 -11.40 2.40 -0.09
CA ILE A 151 -12.08 3.35 0.77
C ILE A 151 -12.00 4.73 0.13
N HIS A 152 -13.15 5.28 -0.21
CA HIS A 152 -13.26 6.64 -0.73
C HIS A 152 -13.23 7.63 0.43
N ILE A 153 -12.24 8.50 0.41
CA ILE A 153 -12.13 9.60 1.36
C ILE A 153 -12.48 10.89 0.62
N SER A 154 -13.66 11.42 0.89
CA SER A 154 -14.09 12.71 0.39
C SER A 154 -13.92 13.79 1.47
N GLU A 155 -13.86 15.04 1.02
CA GLU A 155 -13.87 16.16 1.94
C GLU A 155 -15.09 16.04 2.86
N PRO A 156 -14.91 16.15 4.20
CA PRO A 156 -16.05 16.07 5.10
C PRO A 156 -17.06 17.17 4.74
N THR A 157 -18.29 16.75 4.51
CA THR A 157 -19.38 17.69 4.34
C THR A 157 -19.42 18.58 5.57
N ARG A 158 -19.30 19.88 5.36
CA ARG A 158 -19.41 20.85 6.45
C ARG A 158 -20.74 20.67 7.16
N PRO A 159 -20.74 20.63 8.48
CA PRO A 159 -22.01 20.62 9.20
C PRO A 159 -22.83 21.87 8.92
#